data_e79669c692a561abf6942d318fe420ce
#
_entry.id   e79669c692a561abf6942d318fe420ce
#
_cell.length_a   1.000
_cell.length_b   1.000
_cell.length_c   1.000
_cell.angle_alpha   90.00
_cell.angle_beta   90.00
_cell.angle_gamma   90.00
#
_symmetry.space_group_name_H-M   'P 1'
#
loop_
_entity.id
_entity.type
_entity.pdbx_description
1 polymer ?
#
loop_
_entity_poly.entity_id
_entity_poly.type
_entity_poly.pdbx_seq_one_letter_code
_entity_poly.pdbx_strand_id
1 'polypeptide(L)'
;MNRRIISAAAVGLALSVTNTPVAAADKVEEKGDVGQYVDLQPVGLPVVSNGRLVNYVFVYVRVNLTSAANVSRLREKEPFFRDALVRAGHRMPFNSPSDLGKIDAPRLIATLSRDAAIITGPGQIRSVVVISQTPRRRLVAPPA
;
A
#
# COMPACT_ATOMS: atom_id res chain seq x y z
N MET A 1 -50.55 -71.17 -7.13
CA MET A 1 -50.79 -71.36 -5.67
C MET A 1 -49.98 -70.28 -4.94
N ASN A 2 -50.69 -69.29 -4.51
CA ASN A 2 -50.65 -68.67 -3.17
C ASN A 2 -49.25 -68.36 -2.61
N ARG A 3 -48.93 -67.19 -2.12
CA ARG A 3 -49.55 -66.15 -1.28
C ARG A 3 -48.60 -64.94 -1.27
N ARG A 4 -49.08 -63.75 -1.47
CA ARG A 4 -49.43 -62.75 -0.48
C ARG A 4 -48.40 -62.57 0.63
N ILE A 5 -47.84 -61.33 0.76
CA ILE A 5 -48.12 -60.48 1.93
C ILE A 5 -47.18 -59.25 1.77
N ILE A 6 -47.70 -58.07 1.50
CA ILE A 6 -48.00 -56.92 2.37
C ILE A 6 -46.73 -56.12 2.86
N SER A 7 -46.68 -54.98 2.35
CA SER A 7 -46.57 -53.66 3.02
C SER A 7 -45.56 -53.44 4.14
N ALA A 8 -44.66 -52.52 3.97
CA ALA A 8 -44.52 -51.49 4.95
C ALA A 8 -43.84 -50.24 4.25
N ALA A 9 -44.62 -49.22 4.13
CA ALA A 9 -44.12 -47.91 3.81
C ALA A 9 -43.31 -47.34 5.00
N ALA A 10 -42.06 -47.05 4.78
CA ALA A 10 -41.28 -46.19 5.68
C ALA A 10 -41.02 -44.90 4.95
N VAL A 11 -41.80 -43.90 5.28
CA VAL A 11 -41.56 -42.50 4.92
C VAL A 11 -40.36 -42.04 5.72
N GLY A 12 -39.19 -42.04 5.10
CA GLY A 12 -37.99 -41.40 5.62
C GLY A 12 -37.98 -39.94 5.18
N LEU A 13 -38.33 -39.06 6.12
CA LEU A 13 -38.20 -37.63 5.97
C LEU A 13 -36.70 -37.30 5.95
N ALA A 14 -36.13 -37.17 4.78
CA ALA A 14 -34.78 -36.66 4.62
C ALA A 14 -34.80 -35.16 4.84
N LEU A 15 -34.38 -34.73 6.03
CA LEU A 15 -33.97 -33.33 6.26
C LEU A 15 -32.74 -33.07 5.44
N SER A 16 -32.93 -32.42 4.31
CA SER A 16 -31.83 -31.81 3.53
C SER A 16 -31.29 -30.62 4.31
N VAL A 17 -30.26 -30.86 5.08
CA VAL A 17 -29.43 -29.77 5.60
C VAL A 17 -28.71 -29.17 4.39
N THR A 18 -29.25 -28.07 3.85
CA THR A 18 -28.54 -27.26 2.90
C THR A 18 -27.41 -26.57 3.65
N ASN A 19 -26.25 -27.17 3.60
CA ASN A 19 -24.99 -26.53 4.00
C ASN A 19 -24.68 -25.47 2.95
N THR A 20 -25.14 -24.23 3.16
CA THR A 20 -24.66 -23.10 2.42
C THR A 20 -23.19 -22.89 2.79
N PRO A 21 -22.24 -22.98 1.87
CA PRO A 21 -20.89 -22.53 2.16
C PRO A 21 -21.00 -21.03 2.39
N VAL A 22 -20.81 -20.62 3.64
CA VAL A 22 -20.44 -19.25 3.94
C VAL A 22 -19.14 -19.04 3.17
N ALA A 23 -19.22 -18.27 2.09
CA ALA A 23 -18.04 -17.75 1.46
C ALA A 23 -17.35 -16.88 2.53
N ALA A 24 -16.38 -17.48 3.21
CA ALA A 24 -15.38 -16.72 3.91
C ALA A 24 -14.77 -15.84 2.84
N ALA A 25 -15.04 -14.53 2.91
CA ALA A 25 -14.28 -13.56 2.19
C ALA A 25 -12.84 -13.76 2.67
N ASP A 26 -12.07 -14.49 1.88
CA ASP A 26 -10.64 -14.54 2.01
C ASP A 26 -10.19 -13.09 1.89
N LYS A 27 -9.98 -12.47 3.05
CA LYS A 27 -9.11 -11.35 3.17
C LYS A 27 -7.77 -11.90 2.71
N VAL A 28 -7.48 -11.71 1.45
CA VAL A 28 -6.14 -11.93 0.92
C VAL A 28 -5.30 -10.91 1.66
N GLU A 29 -4.80 -11.28 2.82
CA GLU A 29 -3.59 -10.69 3.34
C GLU A 29 -2.57 -10.99 2.25
N GLU A 30 -2.30 -9.99 1.42
CA GLU A 30 -1.09 -9.97 0.63
C GLU A 30 0.05 -10.16 1.62
N LYS A 31 0.45 -11.41 1.81
CA LYS A 31 1.76 -11.75 2.36
C LYS A 31 2.76 -11.15 1.39
N GLY A 32 3.03 -9.86 1.55
CA GLY A 32 4.16 -9.24 0.90
C GLY A 32 5.38 -10.08 1.21
N ASP A 33 6.17 -10.42 0.21
CA ASP A 33 7.41 -11.15 0.39
C ASP A 33 8.21 -10.48 1.51
N VAL A 34 8.18 -11.10 2.68
CA VAL A 34 8.81 -10.56 3.89
C VAL A 34 10.30 -10.45 3.62
N GLY A 35 10.81 -9.23 3.53
CA GLY A 35 12.23 -8.95 3.35
C GLY A 35 12.67 -8.44 1.99
N GLN A 36 11.80 -8.39 0.97
CA GLN A 36 12.15 -7.84 -0.34
C GLN A 36 11.69 -6.39 -0.48
N TYR A 37 12.40 -5.50 0.16
CA TYR A 37 12.15 -4.06 0.11
C TYR A 37 13.42 -3.24 0.28
N VAL A 38 13.33 -1.99 -0.09
CA VAL A 38 14.30 -0.94 0.20
C VAL A 38 13.62 0.15 1.02
N ASP A 39 14.11 0.37 2.22
CA ASP A 39 13.67 1.49 3.05
C ASP A 39 14.53 2.72 2.74
N LEU A 40 13.87 3.83 2.43
CA LEU A 40 14.54 5.10 2.22
C LEU A 40 14.81 5.76 3.57
N GLN A 41 15.98 6.39 3.69
CA GLN A 41 16.21 7.31 4.81
C GLN A 41 15.13 8.39 4.81
N PRO A 42 14.62 8.81 5.98
CA PRO A 42 13.59 9.83 6.06
C PRO A 42 13.96 11.10 5.30
N VAL A 43 13.04 11.60 4.51
CA VAL A 43 13.22 12.78 3.66
C VAL A 43 12.29 13.89 4.09
N GLY A 44 12.82 15.08 4.30
CA GLY A 44 12.04 16.31 4.52
C GLY A 44 11.56 16.88 3.18
N LEU A 45 10.26 16.87 2.95
CA LEU A 45 9.65 17.44 1.76
C LEU A 45 9.02 18.79 2.07
N PRO A 46 9.21 19.82 1.19
CA PRO A 46 8.68 21.14 1.42
C PRO A 46 7.15 21.16 1.23
N VAL A 47 6.48 21.89 2.09
CA VAL A 47 5.08 22.28 1.94
C VAL A 47 5.03 23.77 1.65
N VAL A 48 4.50 24.12 0.49
CA VAL A 48 4.46 25.51 -0.01
C VAL A 48 3.00 25.95 -0.10
N SER A 49 2.70 27.10 0.46
CA SER A 49 1.38 27.74 0.37
C SER A 49 1.56 29.19 -0.05
N ASN A 50 0.77 29.63 -1.04
CA ASN A 50 0.86 31.00 -1.59
C ASN A 50 2.29 31.42 -1.98
N GLY A 51 3.05 30.51 -2.60
CA GLY A 51 4.42 30.76 -3.04
C GLY A 51 5.46 30.82 -1.91
N ARG A 52 5.05 30.51 -0.67
CA ARG A 52 5.92 30.53 0.50
C ARG A 52 6.07 29.15 1.11
N LEU A 53 7.28 28.83 1.52
CA LEU A 53 7.55 27.63 2.32
C LEU A 53 6.91 27.82 3.71
N VAL A 54 5.93 26.97 4.04
CA VAL A 54 5.20 27.02 5.32
C VAL A 54 5.58 25.91 6.28
N ASN A 55 6.01 24.77 5.75
CA ASN A 55 6.38 23.62 6.57
C ASN A 55 7.33 22.69 5.81
N TYR A 56 7.89 21.73 6.55
CA TYR A 56 8.47 20.50 6.03
C TYR A 56 7.74 19.31 6.63
N VAL A 57 7.51 18.30 5.83
CA VAL A 57 6.99 17.02 6.30
C VAL A 57 8.04 15.95 6.05
N PHE A 58 8.48 15.30 7.11
CA PHE A 58 9.40 14.17 7.01
C PHE A 58 8.60 12.93 6.67
N VAL A 59 8.96 12.28 5.57
CA VAL A 59 8.33 11.06 5.10
C VAL A 59 9.28 9.89 5.21
N TYR A 60 8.76 8.77 5.69
CA TYR A 60 9.45 7.49 5.64
C TYR A 60 8.77 6.62 4.59
N VAL A 61 9.53 6.22 3.58
CA VAL A 61 9.01 5.52 2.40
C VAL A 61 9.70 4.18 2.24
N ARG A 62 8.94 3.18 1.89
CA ARG A 62 9.40 1.84 1.55
C ARG A 62 9.09 1.53 0.10
N VAL A 63 10.07 1.02 -0.61
CA VAL A 63 9.94 0.50 -1.96
C VAL A 63 9.93 -1.03 -1.88
N ASN A 64 8.78 -1.63 -2.09
CA ASN A 64 8.64 -3.08 -2.14
C ASN A 64 9.09 -3.59 -3.50
N LEU A 65 9.85 -4.67 -3.49
CA LEU A 65 10.46 -5.27 -4.66
C LEU A 65 9.69 -6.52 -5.10
N THR A 66 9.82 -6.89 -6.37
CA THR A 66 9.32 -8.16 -6.88
C THR A 66 10.22 -9.31 -6.43
N SER A 67 9.71 -10.54 -6.48
CA SER A 67 10.51 -11.74 -6.17
C SER A 67 11.69 -11.95 -7.11
N ALA A 68 11.63 -11.42 -8.32
CA ALA A 68 12.71 -11.49 -9.32
C ALA A 68 13.82 -10.44 -9.09
N ALA A 69 13.61 -9.48 -8.19
CA ALA A 69 14.55 -8.40 -7.95
C ALA A 69 15.78 -8.84 -7.16
N ASN A 70 16.94 -8.29 -7.53
CA ASN A 70 18.16 -8.45 -6.72
C ASN A 70 18.16 -7.40 -5.59
N VAL A 71 17.79 -7.83 -4.40
CA VAL A 71 17.62 -6.96 -3.23
C VAL A 71 18.91 -6.21 -2.86
N SER A 72 20.03 -6.89 -2.84
CA SER A 72 21.33 -6.28 -2.47
C SER A 72 21.66 -5.13 -3.43
N ARG A 73 21.56 -5.39 -4.72
CA ARG A 73 21.82 -4.39 -5.76
C ARG A 73 20.86 -3.21 -5.68
N LEU A 74 19.59 -3.46 -5.35
CA LEU A 74 18.60 -2.38 -5.28
C LEU A 74 18.71 -1.59 -3.98
N ARG A 75 19.21 -2.17 -2.90
CA ARG A 75 19.55 -1.43 -1.68
C ARG A 75 20.69 -0.43 -1.91
N GLU A 76 21.65 -0.76 -2.74
CA GLU A 76 22.71 0.17 -3.15
C GLU A 76 22.16 1.36 -3.96
N LYS A 77 20.97 1.23 -4.53
CA LYS A 77 20.27 2.30 -5.26
C LYS A 77 19.40 3.19 -4.38
N GLU A 78 19.34 2.94 -3.07
CA GLU A 78 18.56 3.79 -2.14
C GLU A 78 18.85 5.29 -2.32
N PRO A 79 20.11 5.75 -2.41
CA PRO A 79 20.39 7.17 -2.61
C PRO A 79 19.75 7.75 -3.88
N PHE A 80 19.62 6.97 -4.92
CA PHE A 80 19.00 7.42 -6.18
C PHE A 80 17.49 7.55 -6.05
N PHE A 81 16.83 6.64 -5.33
CA PHE A 81 15.40 6.75 -5.03
C PHE A 81 15.12 7.99 -4.18
N ARG A 82 15.93 8.21 -3.15
CA ARG A 82 15.82 9.35 -2.26
C ARG A 82 16.04 10.67 -3.00
N ASP A 83 17.06 10.75 -3.84
CA ASP A 83 17.35 11.92 -4.66
C ASP A 83 16.21 12.21 -5.66
N ALA A 84 15.64 11.18 -6.29
CA ALA A 84 14.49 11.35 -7.16
C ALA A 84 13.29 11.93 -6.40
N LEU A 85 13.02 11.44 -5.18
CA LEU A 85 11.95 11.93 -4.33
C LEU A 85 12.16 13.40 -3.92
N VAL A 86 13.38 13.76 -3.51
CA VAL A 86 13.74 15.14 -3.15
C VAL A 86 13.55 16.07 -4.33
N ARG A 87 14.08 15.72 -5.48
CA ARG A 87 13.93 16.54 -6.70
C ARG A 87 12.47 16.70 -7.12
N ALA A 88 11.69 15.63 -7.06
CA ALA A 88 10.27 15.68 -7.39
C ALA A 88 9.52 16.62 -6.43
N GLY A 89 9.76 16.50 -5.13
CA GLY A 89 9.11 17.33 -4.11
C GLY A 89 9.48 18.81 -4.16
N HIS A 90 10.70 19.14 -4.62
CA HIS A 90 11.11 20.52 -4.81
C HIS A 90 10.59 21.12 -6.12
N ARG A 91 10.51 20.31 -7.16
CA ARG A 91 9.97 20.75 -8.46
C ARG A 91 8.47 21.02 -8.38
N MET A 92 7.74 20.15 -7.71
CA MET A 92 6.30 20.22 -7.54
C MET A 92 5.93 19.69 -6.15
N PRO A 93 5.82 20.56 -5.14
CA PRO A 93 5.54 20.16 -3.77
C PRO A 93 4.29 19.28 -3.68
N PHE A 94 4.38 18.23 -2.89
CA PHE A 94 3.29 17.27 -2.66
C PHE A 94 2.34 17.75 -1.58
N ASN A 95 1.86 18.99 -1.67
CA ASN A 95 0.96 19.52 -0.67
C ASN A 95 -0.34 18.72 -0.60
N SER A 96 -0.77 18.39 0.60
CA SER A 96 -2.14 17.94 0.82
C SER A 96 -3.10 19.13 0.61
N PRO A 97 -4.22 18.93 -0.11
CA PRO A 97 -5.16 20.04 -0.36
C PRO A 97 -5.86 20.52 0.92
N SER A 98 -5.94 19.70 1.96
CA SER A 98 -6.69 19.95 3.19
C SER A 98 -5.84 20.15 4.43
N ASP A 99 -4.54 19.81 4.40
CA ASP A 99 -3.69 19.82 5.59
C ASP A 99 -2.24 20.15 5.25
N LEU A 100 -1.77 21.31 5.66
CA LEU A 100 -0.39 21.76 5.46
C LEU A 100 0.63 21.04 6.36
N GLY A 101 0.17 20.16 7.23
CA GLY A 101 1.01 19.25 8.03
C GLY A 101 1.19 17.88 7.38
N LYS A 102 0.63 17.65 6.20
CA LYS A 102 0.67 16.38 5.48
C LYS A 102 1.06 16.54 4.03
N ILE A 103 1.57 15.45 3.49
CA ILE A 103 1.86 15.29 2.06
C ILE A 103 0.72 14.49 1.42
N ASP A 104 0.41 14.79 0.17
CA ASP A 104 -0.44 13.99 -0.69
C ASP A 104 0.28 12.66 -1.01
N ALA A 105 0.04 11.66 -0.19
CA ALA A 105 0.69 10.36 -0.29
C ALA A 105 0.39 9.65 -1.62
N PRO A 106 -0.86 9.60 -2.12
CA PRO A 106 -1.15 8.98 -3.42
C PRO A 106 -0.32 9.58 -4.56
N ARG A 107 -0.18 10.88 -4.59
CA ARG A 107 0.59 11.57 -5.62
C ARG A 107 2.09 11.33 -5.49
N LEU A 108 2.62 11.32 -4.26
CA LEU A 108 4.00 10.94 -3.99
C LEU A 108 4.28 9.50 -4.43
N ILE A 109 3.41 8.56 -4.06
CA ILE A 109 3.54 7.15 -4.43
C ILE A 109 3.56 6.97 -5.94
N ALA A 110 2.66 7.61 -6.67
CA ALA A 110 2.60 7.52 -8.12
C ALA A 110 3.87 8.07 -8.78
N THR A 111 4.37 9.20 -8.27
CA THR A 111 5.58 9.84 -8.80
C THR A 111 6.82 9.00 -8.53
N LEU A 112 7.02 8.54 -7.29
CA LEU A 112 8.18 7.75 -6.94
C LEU A 112 8.15 6.36 -7.58
N SER A 113 6.99 5.75 -7.74
CA SER A 113 6.85 4.46 -8.43
C SER A 113 7.34 4.55 -9.87
N ARG A 114 6.98 5.60 -10.57
CA ARG A 114 7.44 5.85 -11.94
C ARG A 114 8.96 6.10 -11.99
N ASP A 115 9.46 6.96 -11.11
CA ASP A 115 10.88 7.30 -11.08
C ASP A 115 11.75 6.10 -10.65
N ALA A 116 11.28 5.31 -9.69
CA ALA A 116 11.93 4.08 -9.27
C ALA A 116 11.98 3.03 -10.40
N ALA A 117 10.93 2.90 -11.19
CA ALA A 117 10.92 2.01 -12.35
C ALA A 117 11.95 2.44 -13.42
N ILE A 118 12.14 3.74 -13.62
CA ILE A 118 13.17 4.26 -14.51
C ILE A 118 14.59 3.94 -13.98
N ILE A 119 14.80 4.08 -12.67
CA ILE A 119 16.10 3.83 -12.02
C ILE A 119 16.49 2.36 -12.06
N THR A 120 15.52 1.46 -11.91
CA THR A 120 15.78 0.02 -11.76
C THR A 120 15.55 -0.79 -13.01
N GLY A 121 14.77 -0.29 -13.96
CA GLY A 121 14.26 -1.04 -15.09
C GLY A 121 12.96 -1.79 -14.78
N PRO A 122 12.34 -2.41 -15.80
CA PRO A 122 11.03 -3.07 -15.66
C PRO A 122 11.10 -4.29 -14.73
N GLY A 123 9.98 -4.58 -14.06
CA GLY A 123 9.80 -5.81 -13.31
C GLY A 123 10.53 -5.90 -11.97
N GLN A 124 11.11 -4.80 -11.46
CA GLN A 124 11.86 -4.78 -10.20
C GLN A 124 11.04 -4.26 -9.03
N ILE A 125 10.16 -3.29 -9.27
CA ILE A 125 9.37 -2.62 -8.25
C ILE A 125 7.97 -3.22 -8.21
N ARG A 126 7.53 -3.62 -7.02
CA ARG A 126 6.17 -4.11 -6.77
C ARG A 126 5.22 -2.97 -6.40
N SER A 127 5.62 -2.19 -5.39
CA SER A 127 4.84 -1.06 -4.90
C SER A 127 5.71 -0.08 -4.12
N VAL A 128 5.19 1.11 -3.91
CA VAL A 128 5.77 2.11 -3.03
C VAL A 128 4.76 2.42 -1.92
N VAL A 129 5.22 2.49 -0.68
CA VAL A 129 4.36 2.73 0.49
C VAL A 129 4.95 3.86 1.32
N VAL A 130 4.12 4.79 1.75
CA VAL A 130 4.48 5.78 2.76
C VAL A 130 4.18 5.18 4.14
N ILE A 131 5.23 4.90 4.90
CA ILE A 131 5.15 4.28 6.22
C ILE A 131 4.71 5.29 7.27
N SER A 132 5.28 6.50 7.22
CA SER A 132 4.94 7.56 8.15
C SER A 132 5.15 8.93 7.56
N GLN A 133 4.44 9.91 8.13
CA GLN A 133 4.58 11.33 7.83
C GLN A 133 4.63 12.10 9.15
N THR A 134 5.64 12.93 9.30
CA THR A 134 5.82 13.75 10.51
C THR A 134 6.08 15.19 10.11
N PRO A 135 5.17 16.13 10.38
CA PRO A 135 5.40 17.53 10.11
C PRO A 135 6.48 18.09 11.06
N ARG A 136 7.33 18.97 10.55
CA ARG A 136 8.31 19.69 11.38
C ARG A 136 7.61 20.58 12.41
N ARG A 137 6.51 21.22 11.99
CA ARG A 137 5.66 22.04 12.85
C ARG A 137 4.23 21.50 12.79
N ARG A 138 3.63 21.32 13.94
CA ARG A 138 2.19 21.13 14.01
C ARG A 138 1.54 22.48 13.76
N LEU A 139 0.92 22.63 12.62
CA LEU A 139 0.09 23.79 12.32
C LEU A 139 -1.24 23.57 13.04
N VAL A 140 -1.40 24.21 14.19
CA VAL A 140 -2.68 24.24 14.89
C VAL A 140 -3.59 25.12 14.05
N ALA A 141 -4.74 24.60 13.64
CA ALA A 141 -5.79 25.44 13.04
C ALA A 141 -6.14 26.54 14.05
N PRO A 142 -6.28 27.81 13.63
CA PRO A 142 -6.74 28.84 14.53
C PRO A 142 -8.10 28.42 15.14
N PRO A 143 -8.33 28.67 16.43
CA PRO A 143 -9.63 28.41 17.03
C PRO A 143 -10.70 29.16 16.25
N ALA A 144 -11.79 28.46 15.93
CA ALA A 144 -12.94 29.01 15.23
C ALA A 144 -13.60 30.09 16.06
#